data_1048ff7bfe966ca4e625d8823845809c
#
_entry.id   1048ff7bfe966ca4e625d8823845809c
#
_cell.length_a   1.000
_cell.length_b   1.000
_cell.length_c   1.000
_cell.angle_alpha   90.00
_cell.angle_beta   90.00
_cell.angle_gamma   90.00
#
_symmetry.space_group_name_H-M   'P 1'
#
loop_
_entity.id
_entity.type
_entity.pdbx_description
1 polymer ?
#
loop_
_entity_poly.entity_id
_entity_poly.type
_entity_poly.pdbx_seq_one_letter_code
_entity_poly.pdbx_strand_id
1 'polypeptide(L)'
;MAATASLSSISFASLHFFPSPQTPKRRRKPPPVSISTNPSLVDPLQLQDLFRSANFSCHRFPALAADGRAEPVDPGKLQIALAHSFAVVSVFCRPKYLVEDDQNEILGAGIANFFERALPVPESDGRLVGFGRAVSDGGLTASIHDVVVIPSLQRRGIGRKIVERMIRILTSKGIYDMSALCTEKERHIKSSYI
;
A
#
# COMPACT_ATOMS: atom_id res chain seq x y z
N MET A 1 70.82 10.96 35.04
CA MET A 1 69.40 11.11 35.42
C MET A 1 68.56 10.34 34.44
N ALA A 2 68.11 9.18 34.83
CA ALA A 2 67.32 8.28 33.97
C ALA A 2 65.82 8.52 34.21
N ALA A 3 65.09 8.85 33.14
CA ALA A 3 63.66 9.00 33.19
C ALA A 3 63.00 7.65 32.73
N THR A 4 62.39 6.99 33.68
CA THR A 4 61.61 5.79 33.46
C THR A 4 60.23 6.16 32.87
N ALA A 5 59.94 5.77 31.62
CA ALA A 5 58.63 5.88 31.03
C ALA A 5 57.74 4.69 31.43
N SER A 6 56.63 4.99 32.10
CA SER A 6 55.59 4.05 32.47
C SER A 6 54.73 3.69 31.27
N LEU A 7 54.69 2.41 30.90
CA LEU A 7 53.77 1.83 29.93
C LEU A 7 52.43 1.56 30.57
N SER A 8 51.41 2.36 30.27
CA SER A 8 50.02 2.08 30.60
C SER A 8 49.43 1.07 29.62
N SER A 9 49.03 -0.06 30.15
CA SER A 9 48.36 -1.16 29.43
C SER A 9 46.95 -0.73 28.99
N ILE A 10 46.73 -0.73 27.70
CA ILE A 10 45.38 -0.52 27.10
C ILE A 10 44.66 -1.87 27.12
N SER A 11 43.63 -1.95 27.98
CA SER A 11 42.75 -3.12 28.03
C SER A 11 41.74 -3.06 26.86
N PHE A 12 41.88 -3.96 25.91
CA PHE A 12 40.88 -4.14 24.85
C PHE A 12 39.69 -4.90 25.39
N ALA A 13 38.59 -4.20 25.67
CA ALA A 13 37.29 -4.82 25.92
C ALA A 13 36.70 -5.29 24.57
N SER A 14 36.81 -6.59 24.33
CA SER A 14 36.19 -7.24 23.16
C SER A 14 34.66 -7.29 23.34
N LEU A 15 33.95 -6.32 22.75
CA LEU A 15 32.49 -6.35 22.66
C LEU A 15 32.10 -7.33 21.53
N HIS A 16 31.85 -8.57 21.93
CA HIS A 16 31.17 -9.53 21.01
C HIS A 16 29.70 -9.12 20.88
N PHE A 17 29.39 -8.31 19.86
CA PHE A 17 28.03 -8.16 19.36
C PHE A 17 27.68 -9.44 18.60
N PHE A 18 27.10 -10.42 19.24
CA PHE A 18 26.34 -11.46 18.57
C PHE A 18 24.96 -10.87 18.22
N PRO A 19 24.62 -10.69 16.95
CA PRO A 19 23.25 -10.38 16.59
C PRO A 19 22.38 -11.56 16.98
N SER A 20 21.46 -11.35 17.92
CA SER A 20 20.45 -12.35 18.26
C SER A 20 19.78 -12.82 16.96
N PRO A 21 19.56 -14.11 16.75
CA PRO A 21 18.84 -14.60 15.57
C PRO A 21 17.43 -14.02 15.61
N GLN A 22 17.18 -13.00 14.78
CA GLN A 22 15.83 -12.47 14.57
C GLN A 22 15.05 -13.58 13.89
N THR A 23 14.15 -14.22 14.64
CA THR A 23 13.18 -15.15 14.08
C THR A 23 12.47 -14.43 12.94
N PRO A 24 12.42 -15.01 11.72
CA PRO A 24 11.79 -14.36 10.60
C PRO A 24 10.32 -14.12 10.95
N LYS A 25 9.91 -12.84 11.08
CA LYS A 25 8.52 -12.48 11.35
C LYS A 25 7.67 -13.14 10.25
N ARG A 26 6.89 -14.14 10.63
CA ARG A 26 6.01 -14.91 9.73
C ARG A 26 5.15 -13.91 8.98
N ARG A 27 5.32 -13.79 7.65
CA ARG A 27 4.52 -12.90 6.81
C ARG A 27 3.07 -13.32 6.94
N ARG A 28 2.25 -12.53 7.63
CA ARG A 28 0.80 -12.78 7.73
C ARG A 28 0.23 -12.86 6.31
N LYS A 29 -0.53 -13.90 6.00
CA LYS A 29 -1.19 -14.05 4.70
C LYS A 29 -2.15 -12.86 4.51
N PRO A 30 -2.21 -12.25 3.31
CA PRO A 30 -3.18 -11.19 3.06
C PRO A 30 -4.61 -11.74 3.23
N PRO A 31 -5.55 -10.91 3.73
CA PRO A 31 -6.95 -11.30 3.75
C PRO A 31 -7.47 -11.50 2.33
N PRO A 32 -8.60 -12.19 2.15
CA PRO A 32 -9.26 -12.29 0.86
C PRO A 32 -9.72 -10.89 0.42
N VAL A 33 -9.28 -10.48 -0.78
CA VAL A 33 -9.62 -9.20 -1.38
C VAL A 33 -10.20 -9.43 -2.77
N SER A 34 -11.17 -8.60 -3.16
CA SER A 34 -11.66 -8.47 -4.52
C SER A 34 -10.97 -7.29 -5.20
N ILE A 35 -10.64 -7.45 -6.48
CA ILE A 35 -10.04 -6.38 -7.29
C ILE A 35 -10.99 -6.06 -8.43
N SER A 36 -11.45 -4.82 -8.50
CA SER A 36 -12.32 -4.31 -9.55
C SER A 36 -11.62 -3.25 -10.40
N THR A 37 -12.04 -3.14 -11.64
CA THR A 37 -11.63 -2.08 -12.58
C THR A 37 -12.80 -1.19 -12.97
N ASN A 38 -13.95 -1.39 -12.36
CA ASN A 38 -15.15 -0.58 -12.59
C ASN A 38 -15.11 0.68 -11.72
N PRO A 39 -14.99 1.89 -12.27
CA PRO A 39 -14.97 3.12 -11.49
C PRO A 39 -16.30 3.41 -10.78
N SER A 40 -17.43 2.89 -11.28
CA SER A 40 -18.75 3.11 -10.69
C SER A 40 -18.92 2.45 -9.30
N LEU A 41 -18.03 1.53 -8.94
CA LEU A 41 -18.05 0.88 -7.63
C LEU A 41 -17.26 1.68 -6.57
N VAL A 42 -16.59 2.73 -6.96
CA VAL A 42 -15.82 3.57 -6.05
C VAL A 42 -16.66 4.76 -5.60
N ASP A 43 -17.12 4.70 -4.37
CA ASP A 43 -17.75 5.84 -3.71
C ASP A 43 -16.69 6.89 -3.34
N PRO A 44 -16.82 8.17 -3.79
CA PRO A 44 -15.89 9.24 -3.46
C PRO A 44 -15.69 9.46 -1.95
N LEU A 45 -16.71 9.21 -1.12
CA LEU A 45 -16.59 9.33 0.34
C LEU A 45 -15.72 8.21 0.91
N GLN A 46 -15.92 6.96 0.47
CA GLN A 46 -15.05 5.86 0.87
C GLN A 46 -13.61 6.07 0.40
N LEU A 47 -13.41 6.66 -0.78
CA LEU A 47 -12.08 7.00 -1.30
C LEU A 47 -11.42 8.09 -0.46
N GLN A 48 -12.16 9.13 -0.05
CA GLN A 48 -11.68 10.16 0.87
C GLN A 48 -11.24 9.55 2.21
N ASP A 49 -12.05 8.64 2.77
CA ASP A 49 -11.73 7.96 4.03
C ASP A 49 -10.47 7.08 3.90
N LEU A 50 -10.31 6.40 2.77
CA LEU A 50 -9.09 5.63 2.49
C LEU A 50 -7.86 6.55 2.46
N PHE A 51 -7.93 7.69 1.77
CA PHE A 51 -6.83 8.66 1.70
C PHE A 51 -6.51 9.23 3.08
N ARG A 52 -7.53 9.62 3.85
CA ARG A 52 -7.38 10.11 5.23
C ARG A 52 -6.71 9.06 6.13
N SER A 53 -7.16 7.81 6.07
CA SER A 53 -6.60 6.72 6.89
C SER A 53 -5.14 6.43 6.59
N ALA A 54 -4.72 6.60 5.33
CA ALA A 54 -3.35 6.40 4.89
C ALA A 54 -2.47 7.65 5.01
N ASN A 55 -3.02 8.77 5.48
CA ASN A 55 -2.39 10.10 5.45
C ASN A 55 -1.83 10.41 4.05
N PHE A 56 -2.62 10.10 3.03
CA PHE A 56 -2.25 10.24 1.63
C PHE A 56 -2.84 11.53 1.05
N SER A 57 -2.04 12.27 0.30
CA SER A 57 -2.48 13.42 -0.47
C SER A 57 -2.27 13.19 -1.95
N CYS A 58 -3.28 13.55 -2.75
CA CYS A 58 -3.18 13.59 -4.21
C CYS A 58 -2.32 14.76 -4.70
N HIS A 59 -1.97 15.71 -3.84
CA HIS A 59 -1.18 16.89 -4.18
C HIS A 59 0.30 16.65 -3.90
N ARG A 60 1.15 17.14 -4.79
CA ARG A 60 2.61 17.09 -4.61
C ARG A 60 3.05 17.92 -3.38
N PHE A 61 2.35 19.02 -3.13
CA PHE A 61 2.56 19.90 -1.99
C PHE A 61 1.23 20.05 -1.25
N PRO A 62 0.90 19.10 -0.34
CA PRO A 62 -0.37 19.14 0.37
C PRO A 62 -0.39 20.30 1.36
N ALA A 63 -1.55 20.93 1.50
CA ALA A 63 -1.85 21.71 2.69
C ALA A 63 -1.89 20.75 3.89
N LEU A 64 -1.27 21.16 4.99
CA LEU A 64 -1.25 20.38 6.21
C LEU A 64 -2.17 21.04 7.24
N ALA A 65 -2.99 20.24 7.87
CA ALA A 65 -3.77 20.65 9.03
C ALA A 65 -2.83 20.89 10.24
N ALA A 66 -3.36 21.52 11.30
CA ALA A 66 -2.59 21.84 12.49
C ALA A 66 -1.95 20.60 13.18
N ASP A 67 -2.51 19.41 12.95
CA ASP A 67 -2.00 18.12 13.44
C ASP A 67 -0.93 17.51 12.53
N GLY A 68 -0.49 18.19 11.47
CA GLY A 68 0.49 17.73 10.51
C GLY A 68 -0.02 16.69 9.51
N ARG A 69 -1.32 16.42 9.48
CA ARG A 69 -1.94 15.54 8.48
C ARG A 69 -2.29 16.31 7.21
N ALA A 70 -2.26 15.61 6.09
CA ALA A 70 -2.74 16.17 4.84
C ALA A 70 -4.23 16.49 4.93
N GLU A 71 -4.62 17.67 4.47
CA GLU A 71 -6.03 18.02 4.37
C GLU A 71 -6.77 17.02 3.48
N PRO A 72 -8.00 16.62 3.87
CA PRO A 72 -8.79 15.70 3.08
C PRO A 72 -9.17 16.34 1.73
N VAL A 73 -9.05 15.55 0.68
CA VAL A 73 -9.45 15.97 -0.67
C VAL A 73 -10.97 16.06 -0.73
N ASP A 74 -11.48 17.10 -1.38
CA ASP A 74 -12.92 17.29 -1.59
C ASP A 74 -13.54 16.13 -2.37
N PRO A 75 -14.66 15.52 -1.90
CA PRO A 75 -15.31 14.40 -2.57
C PRO A 75 -15.76 14.71 -4.01
N GLY A 76 -16.20 15.95 -4.27
CA GLY A 76 -16.59 16.37 -5.61
C GLY A 76 -15.40 16.36 -6.57
N LYS A 77 -14.22 16.79 -6.12
CA LYS A 77 -12.99 16.69 -6.91
C LYS A 77 -12.59 15.23 -7.14
N LEU A 78 -12.79 14.34 -6.17
CA LEU A 78 -12.53 12.90 -6.33
C LEU A 78 -13.49 12.29 -7.36
N GLN A 79 -14.76 12.66 -7.35
CA GLN A 79 -15.73 12.21 -8.34
C GLN A 79 -15.34 12.63 -9.76
N ILE A 80 -14.92 13.89 -9.94
CA ILE A 80 -14.42 14.39 -11.22
C ILE A 80 -13.17 13.61 -11.65
N ALA A 81 -12.22 13.40 -10.72
CA ALA A 81 -11.00 12.65 -11.01
C ALA A 81 -11.29 11.20 -11.41
N LEU A 82 -12.27 10.54 -10.78
CA LEU A 82 -12.71 9.19 -11.15
C LEU A 82 -13.31 9.17 -12.56
N ALA A 83 -14.19 10.13 -12.87
CA ALA A 83 -14.84 10.23 -14.19
C ALA A 83 -13.84 10.48 -15.34
N HIS A 84 -12.76 11.19 -15.06
CA HIS A 84 -11.70 11.51 -16.04
C HIS A 84 -10.49 10.57 -15.97
N SER A 85 -10.54 9.52 -15.16
CA SER A 85 -9.48 8.51 -15.14
C SER A 85 -9.59 7.57 -16.33
N PHE A 86 -8.48 7.34 -17.03
CA PHE A 86 -8.42 6.38 -18.14
C PHE A 86 -8.61 4.94 -17.63
N ALA A 87 -8.04 4.63 -16.49
CA ALA A 87 -8.21 3.35 -15.81
C ALA A 87 -8.23 3.55 -14.30
N VAL A 88 -9.04 2.73 -13.63
CA VAL A 88 -9.15 2.67 -12.18
C VAL A 88 -8.94 1.22 -11.74
N VAL A 89 -8.24 1.02 -10.64
CA VAL A 89 -8.13 -0.27 -9.95
C VAL A 89 -8.50 -0.05 -8.51
N SER A 90 -9.54 -0.69 -8.05
CA SER A 90 -10.04 -0.66 -6.67
C SER A 90 -9.92 -2.04 -6.02
N VAL A 91 -9.64 -2.06 -4.74
CA VAL A 91 -9.50 -3.28 -3.94
C VAL A 91 -10.45 -3.21 -2.77
N PHE A 92 -11.30 -4.22 -2.66
CA PHE A 92 -12.31 -4.34 -1.60
C PHE A 92 -11.98 -5.51 -0.68
N CYS A 93 -12.30 -5.35 0.61
CA CYS A 93 -12.16 -6.38 1.62
C CYS A 93 -13.39 -6.38 2.53
N ARG A 94 -13.83 -7.56 2.98
CA ARG A 94 -14.92 -7.62 3.96
C ARG A 94 -14.48 -7.00 5.29
N PRO A 95 -15.34 -6.19 5.94
CA PRO A 95 -15.03 -5.52 7.20
C PRO A 95 -14.52 -6.44 8.30
N LYS A 96 -15.01 -7.66 8.37
CA LYS A 96 -14.60 -8.69 9.37
C LYS A 96 -13.08 -9.01 9.34
N TYR A 97 -12.40 -8.80 8.20
CA TYR A 97 -10.96 -9.01 8.08
C TYR A 97 -10.12 -7.76 8.34
N LEU A 98 -10.76 -6.64 8.67
CA LEU A 98 -10.11 -5.36 8.97
C LEU A 98 -10.02 -5.11 10.48
N VAL A 99 -10.82 -5.83 11.28
CA VAL A 99 -10.72 -5.81 12.74
C VAL A 99 -9.49 -6.64 13.11
N GLU A 100 -8.53 -6.04 13.78
CA GLU A 100 -7.34 -6.74 14.29
C GLU A 100 -7.78 -7.66 15.43
N ASP A 101 -8.08 -8.90 15.12
CA ASP A 101 -8.26 -9.95 16.11
C ASP A 101 -6.91 -10.62 16.40
N ASP A 102 -6.23 -10.11 17.42
CA ASP A 102 -5.12 -10.85 18.07
C ASP A 102 -5.62 -12.09 18.82
N GLN A 103 -6.93 -12.34 18.88
CA GLN A 103 -7.51 -13.42 19.70
C GLN A 103 -8.14 -14.59 18.93
N ASN A 104 -8.25 -14.53 17.60
CA ASN A 104 -8.96 -15.58 16.84
C ASN A 104 -8.07 -16.67 16.23
N GLU A 105 -6.82 -16.81 16.63
CA GLU A 105 -5.95 -17.89 16.12
C GLU A 105 -6.13 -19.24 16.83
N ILE A 106 -6.94 -19.34 17.90
CA ILE A 106 -6.94 -20.53 18.77
C ILE A 106 -8.28 -21.32 18.78
N LEU A 107 -9.39 -20.78 18.31
CA LEU A 107 -10.69 -21.49 18.38
C LEU A 107 -11.33 -21.66 17.00
N GLY A 108 -11.12 -22.84 16.40
CA GLY A 108 -12.03 -23.38 15.42
C GLY A 108 -11.91 -22.84 14.00
N ALA A 109 -10.76 -22.97 13.37
CA ALA A 109 -10.67 -22.90 11.91
C ALA A 109 -11.41 -24.08 11.28
N GLY A 110 -12.73 -24.13 11.44
CA GLY A 110 -13.58 -25.10 10.78
C GLY A 110 -13.54 -24.91 9.26
N ILE A 111 -13.85 -25.99 8.54
CA ILE A 111 -13.93 -26.07 7.07
C ILE A 111 -14.74 -24.91 6.48
N ALA A 112 -15.74 -24.38 7.19
CA ALA A 112 -16.55 -23.22 6.81
C ALA A 112 -15.70 -21.94 6.56
N ASN A 113 -14.71 -21.66 7.41
CA ASN A 113 -13.81 -20.51 7.25
C ASN A 113 -12.88 -20.64 6.04
N PHE A 114 -12.56 -21.88 5.65
CA PHE A 114 -11.73 -22.14 4.46
C PHE A 114 -12.50 -21.84 3.18
N PHE A 115 -13.76 -22.31 3.09
CA PHE A 115 -14.63 -22.03 1.93
C PHE A 115 -14.98 -20.55 1.83
N GLU A 116 -15.24 -19.88 2.95
CA GLU A 116 -15.56 -18.45 2.97
C GLU A 116 -14.36 -17.56 2.53
N ARG A 117 -13.14 -18.00 2.79
CA ARG A 117 -11.92 -17.37 2.28
C ARG A 117 -11.69 -17.58 0.77
N ALA A 118 -12.22 -18.66 0.21
CA ALA A 118 -12.11 -18.97 -1.20
C ALA A 118 -13.15 -18.25 -2.06
N LEU A 119 -14.25 -17.79 -1.49
CA LEU A 119 -15.29 -17.06 -2.22
C LEU A 119 -14.86 -15.61 -2.50
N PRO A 120 -15.04 -15.14 -3.75
CA PRO A 120 -14.81 -13.72 -4.08
C PRO A 120 -15.67 -12.85 -3.15
N VAL A 121 -15.09 -11.76 -2.66
CA VAL A 121 -15.84 -10.74 -1.91
C VAL A 121 -16.82 -10.10 -2.88
N PRO A 122 -18.15 -10.13 -2.65
CA PRO A 122 -19.07 -9.34 -3.45
C PRO A 122 -18.65 -7.88 -3.38
N GLU A 123 -18.55 -7.22 -4.52
CA GLU A 123 -18.09 -5.82 -4.60
C GLU A 123 -19.00 -4.87 -3.83
N SER A 124 -20.30 -5.25 -3.68
CA SER A 124 -21.32 -4.52 -2.91
C SER A 124 -21.11 -4.52 -1.39
N ASP A 125 -20.48 -5.56 -0.83
CA ASP A 125 -20.36 -5.74 0.63
C ASP A 125 -18.93 -5.45 1.13
N GLY A 126 -18.06 -5.01 0.25
CA GLY A 126 -16.65 -4.75 0.53
C GLY A 126 -16.38 -3.30 0.94
N ARG A 127 -15.54 -3.10 1.96
CA ARG A 127 -14.93 -1.79 2.24
C ARG A 127 -13.77 -1.57 1.28
N LEU A 128 -13.66 -0.38 0.71
CA LEU A 128 -12.52 0.03 -0.12
C LEU A 128 -11.25 0.08 0.74
N VAL A 129 -10.25 -0.74 0.39
CA VAL A 129 -9.00 -0.88 1.15
C VAL A 129 -7.76 -0.57 0.34
N GLY A 130 -7.90 -0.45 -0.97
CA GLY A 130 -6.83 -0.07 -1.87
C GLY A 130 -7.39 0.56 -3.14
N PHE A 131 -6.63 1.49 -3.70
CA PHE A 131 -7.03 2.25 -4.87
C PHE A 131 -5.79 2.63 -5.70
N GLY A 132 -5.99 2.82 -6.98
CA GLY A 132 -5.03 3.42 -7.90
C GLY A 132 -5.73 3.82 -9.18
N ARG A 133 -5.26 4.86 -9.85
CA ARG A 133 -5.79 5.32 -11.12
C ARG A 133 -4.70 5.65 -12.12
N ALA A 134 -5.03 5.63 -13.39
CA ALA A 134 -4.18 6.11 -14.46
C ALA A 134 -4.87 7.21 -15.27
N VAL A 135 -4.08 8.17 -15.69
CA VAL A 135 -4.44 9.21 -16.66
C VAL A 135 -3.65 8.95 -17.93
N SER A 136 -4.29 9.06 -19.09
CA SER A 136 -3.66 8.78 -20.38
C SER A 136 -4.31 9.64 -21.46
N ASP A 137 -3.56 9.90 -22.54
CA ASP A 137 -4.07 10.42 -23.79
C ASP A 137 -4.83 9.36 -24.61
N GLY A 138 -4.84 8.12 -24.13
CA GLY A 138 -5.51 7.00 -24.80
C GLY A 138 -4.72 6.35 -25.93
N GLY A 139 -3.51 6.83 -26.23
CA GLY A 139 -2.74 6.36 -27.37
C GLY A 139 -1.25 6.13 -27.10
N LEU A 140 -0.57 7.13 -26.61
CA LEU A 140 0.89 7.13 -26.52
C LEU A 140 1.40 6.95 -25.11
N THR A 141 0.88 7.75 -24.17
CA THR A 141 1.44 7.86 -22.83
C THR A 141 0.40 7.66 -21.73
N ALA A 142 0.86 7.22 -20.57
CA ALA A 142 0.03 7.15 -19.36
C ALA A 142 0.84 7.50 -18.12
N SER A 143 0.14 8.04 -17.13
CA SER A 143 0.70 8.28 -15.80
C SER A 143 -0.15 7.58 -14.74
N ILE A 144 0.51 6.79 -13.87
CA ILE A 144 -0.14 6.11 -12.75
C ILE A 144 -0.08 7.04 -11.54
N HIS A 145 -1.24 7.25 -10.93
CA HIS A 145 -1.45 8.15 -9.80
C HIS A 145 -2.19 7.48 -8.65
N ASP A 146 -2.08 8.07 -7.47
CA ASP A 146 -2.93 7.82 -6.31
C ASP A 146 -2.98 6.34 -5.89
N VAL A 147 -1.82 5.64 -5.96
CA VAL A 147 -1.73 4.26 -5.49
C VAL A 147 -1.67 4.26 -3.97
N VAL A 148 -2.76 3.84 -3.34
CA VAL A 148 -2.93 3.86 -1.89
C VAL A 148 -3.49 2.54 -1.38
N VAL A 149 -3.06 2.13 -0.17
CA VAL A 149 -3.57 0.95 0.55
C VAL A 149 -3.74 1.33 2.01
N ILE A 150 -4.85 0.91 2.61
CA ILE A 150 -5.12 1.14 4.04
C ILE A 150 -3.94 0.65 4.90
N PRO A 151 -3.50 1.38 5.94
CA PRO A 151 -2.31 1.06 6.73
C PRO A 151 -2.26 -0.38 7.26
N SER A 152 -3.38 -0.91 7.75
CA SER A 152 -3.48 -2.28 8.29
C SER A 152 -3.17 -3.38 7.26
N LEU A 153 -3.31 -3.08 5.96
CA LEU A 153 -3.06 -4.02 4.87
C LEU A 153 -1.82 -3.69 4.02
N GLN A 154 -1.07 -2.66 4.38
CA GLN A 154 0.19 -2.35 3.73
C GLN A 154 1.22 -3.47 3.93
N ARG A 155 2.27 -3.49 3.09
CA ARG A 155 3.34 -4.52 3.12
C ARG A 155 2.87 -5.96 2.85
N ARG A 156 1.62 -6.15 2.42
CA ARG A 156 1.04 -7.46 2.05
C ARG A 156 0.97 -7.69 0.53
N GLY A 157 1.61 -6.81 -0.26
CA GLY A 157 1.67 -6.91 -1.71
C GLY A 157 0.45 -6.36 -2.46
N ILE A 158 -0.52 -5.74 -1.77
CA ILE A 158 -1.75 -5.21 -2.41
C ILE A 158 -1.41 -4.07 -3.36
N GLY A 159 -0.58 -3.10 -2.94
CA GLY A 159 -0.16 -2.00 -3.82
C GLY A 159 0.51 -2.49 -5.10
N ARG A 160 1.36 -3.51 -4.99
CA ARG A 160 1.98 -4.17 -6.15
C ARG A 160 0.92 -4.74 -7.10
N LYS A 161 -0.09 -5.44 -6.59
CA LYS A 161 -1.18 -5.99 -7.42
C LYS A 161 -1.99 -4.89 -8.13
N ILE A 162 -2.20 -3.73 -7.48
CA ILE A 162 -2.85 -2.58 -8.09
C ILE A 162 -2.03 -2.09 -9.30
N VAL A 163 -0.74 -1.86 -9.11
CA VAL A 163 0.17 -1.39 -10.18
C VAL A 163 0.27 -2.42 -11.30
N GLU A 164 0.46 -3.70 -11.00
CA GLU A 164 0.51 -4.77 -12.01
C GLU A 164 -0.79 -4.84 -12.82
N ARG A 165 -1.94 -4.69 -12.15
CA ARG A 165 -3.23 -4.68 -12.86
C ARG A 165 -3.35 -3.47 -13.76
N MET A 166 -2.92 -2.29 -13.29
CA MET A 166 -2.90 -1.05 -14.06
C MET A 166 -2.03 -1.18 -15.31
N ILE A 167 -0.79 -1.68 -15.16
CA ILE A 167 0.13 -1.91 -16.27
C ILE A 167 -0.51 -2.84 -17.31
N ARG A 168 -1.15 -3.94 -16.88
CA ARG A 168 -1.83 -4.86 -17.81
C ARG A 168 -2.96 -4.19 -18.57
N ILE A 169 -3.74 -3.30 -17.94
CA ILE A 169 -4.78 -2.54 -18.62
C ILE A 169 -4.17 -1.63 -19.68
N LEU A 170 -3.14 -0.87 -19.33
CA LEU A 170 -2.48 0.07 -20.23
C LEU A 170 -1.82 -0.66 -21.40
N THR A 171 -1.05 -1.71 -21.14
CA THR A 171 -0.39 -2.50 -22.22
C THR A 171 -1.39 -3.20 -23.12
N SER A 172 -2.54 -3.65 -22.61
CA SER A 172 -3.62 -4.22 -23.42
C SER A 172 -4.26 -3.21 -24.40
N LYS A 173 -4.05 -1.91 -24.13
CA LYS A 173 -4.46 -0.80 -25.00
C LYS A 173 -3.34 -0.29 -25.90
N GLY A 174 -2.17 -0.94 -25.88
CA GLY A 174 -1.01 -0.56 -26.69
C GLY A 174 -0.20 0.61 -26.11
N ILE A 175 -0.45 1.00 -24.85
CA ILE A 175 0.26 2.10 -24.19
C ILE A 175 1.44 1.49 -23.41
N TYR A 176 2.66 1.81 -23.84
CA TYR A 176 3.90 1.29 -23.26
C TYR A 176 4.75 2.37 -22.57
N ASP A 177 4.58 3.64 -22.96
CA ASP A 177 5.25 4.75 -22.28
C ASP A 177 4.45 5.13 -21.03
N MET A 178 4.93 4.63 -19.88
CA MET A 178 4.24 4.77 -18.60
C MET A 178 5.14 5.42 -17.57
N SER A 179 4.59 6.42 -16.87
CA SER A 179 5.21 7.06 -15.72
C SER A 179 4.41 6.78 -14.44
N ALA A 180 5.07 6.85 -13.29
CA ALA A 180 4.40 6.78 -12.00
C ALA A 180 4.98 7.85 -11.08
N LEU A 181 4.09 8.61 -10.42
CA LEU A 181 4.48 9.50 -9.35
C LEU A 181 4.71 8.67 -8.08
N CYS A 182 5.96 8.61 -7.65
CA CYS A 182 6.34 7.94 -6.42
C CYS A 182 6.94 8.95 -5.45
N THR A 183 6.58 8.86 -4.18
CA THR A 183 7.30 9.55 -3.12
C THR A 183 8.69 8.93 -2.95
N GLU A 184 9.62 9.66 -2.32
CA GLU A 184 10.97 9.11 -2.09
C GLU A 184 10.97 7.80 -1.31
N LYS A 185 10.03 7.62 -0.40
CA LYS A 185 9.85 6.38 0.38
C LYS A 185 9.41 5.18 -0.47
N GLU A 186 8.84 5.43 -1.65
CA GLU A 186 8.28 4.40 -2.54
C GLU A 186 9.19 4.06 -3.73
N ARG A 187 10.35 4.70 -3.85
CA ARG A 187 11.30 4.49 -4.96
C ARG A 187 11.78 3.05 -5.13
N HIS A 188 11.70 2.23 -4.10
CA HIS A 188 12.09 0.83 -4.16
C HIS A 188 11.22 -0.05 -5.08
N ILE A 189 10.08 0.45 -5.55
CA ILE A 189 9.21 -0.27 -6.49
C ILE A 189 9.71 -0.17 -7.94
N LYS A 190 10.52 0.83 -8.27
CA LYS A 190 10.96 1.13 -9.65
C LYS A 190 11.89 0.09 -10.29
N SER A 191 12.59 -0.72 -9.52
CA SER A 191 13.68 -1.56 -10.05
C SER A 191 13.25 -2.90 -10.66
N SER A 192 11.98 -3.25 -10.67
CA SER A 192 11.53 -4.58 -11.06
C SER A 192 10.76 -4.66 -12.38
N TYR A 193 10.58 -3.54 -13.08
CA TYR A 193 9.70 -3.45 -14.26
C TYR A 193 10.33 -2.77 -15.50
N ILE A 194 11.66 -2.54 -15.48
CA ILE A 194 12.41 -2.06 -16.67
C ILE A 194 13.28 -3.19 -17.19
#